data_c84c0dc0b25a44cb463df677b8feb5d4
#
_entry.id   c84c0dc0b25a44cb463df677b8feb5d4
#
_cell.length_a   1.000
_cell.length_b   1.000
_cell.length_c   1.000
_cell.angle_alpha   90.00
_cell.angle_beta   90.00
_cell.angle_gamma   90.00
#
_symmetry.space_group_name_H-M   'P 1'
#
loop_
_entity.id
_entity.type
_entity.pdbx_description
1 polymer ?
#
loop_
_entity_poly.entity_id
_entity_poly.type
_entity_poly.pdbx_seq_one_letter_code
_entity_poly.pdbx_strand_id
1 'polypeptide(L)'
;KLELFIDFETYNSNYHSKIKNNVILNNTFDRIFLIGIGYKINNTWTFKPFIMKDSTLDSEINIINASLKYINDLLKMYNKEKAILYHWSCAEQIQYYKFKNRNLQNRFNDSKIEFYDLNKVFISEPIIIKDALNYKLKTIGKALYKHKLIDVCWDQDNQCSNGLDAMILAENLYTNILSDNIINSDIMKDIVQYNEIDCHILCEIHNVMKMF
;
A
#
# COMPACT_ATOMS: atom_id res chain seq x y z
N LYS A 1 5.45 8.95 -18.80
CA LYS A 1 4.80 8.01 -17.87
C LYS A 1 3.95 8.78 -16.87
N LEU A 2 2.94 8.14 -16.27
CA LEU A 2 2.17 8.66 -15.13
C LEU A 2 2.84 8.20 -13.83
N GLU A 3 3.06 9.13 -12.90
CA GLU A 3 3.65 8.83 -11.59
C GLU A 3 2.54 8.55 -10.59
N LEU A 4 2.54 7.36 -10.00
CA LEU A 4 1.59 6.92 -8.97
C LEU A 4 2.39 6.43 -7.76
N PHE A 5 1.88 6.71 -6.57
CA PHE A 5 2.47 6.32 -5.29
C PHE A 5 1.57 5.29 -4.64
N ILE A 6 2.11 4.12 -4.35
CA ILE A 6 1.32 2.98 -3.89
C ILE A 6 1.84 2.45 -2.56
N ASP A 7 0.89 1.97 -1.77
CA ASP A 7 1.17 1.20 -0.58
C ASP A 7 0.13 0.10 -0.40
N PHE A 8 0.57 -1.09 0.03
CA PHE A 8 -0.27 -2.27 0.20
C PHE A 8 -0.32 -2.69 1.65
N GLU A 9 -1.53 -2.88 2.17
CA GLU A 9 -1.70 -3.52 3.46
C GLU A 9 -2.05 -4.99 3.27
N THR A 10 -1.40 -5.84 4.06
CA THR A 10 -1.56 -7.29 3.99
C THR A 10 -1.89 -7.88 5.34
N TYR A 11 -2.61 -8.99 5.36
CA TYR A 11 -2.78 -9.80 6.56
C TYR A 11 -2.56 -11.29 6.25
N ASN A 12 -2.22 -12.04 7.29
CA ASN A 12 -2.04 -13.49 7.18
C ASN A 12 -3.24 -14.22 7.76
N SER A 13 -4.06 -14.83 6.92
CA SER A 13 -5.33 -15.47 7.28
C SER A 13 -5.23 -16.68 8.24
N ASN A 14 -4.03 -17.02 8.72
CA ASN A 14 -3.80 -18.24 9.48
C ASN A 14 -3.50 -18.07 10.96
N TYR A 15 -3.45 -16.85 11.45
CA TYR A 15 -3.16 -16.66 12.87
C TYR A 15 -4.25 -17.27 13.78
N HIS A 16 -5.50 -17.28 13.32
CA HIS A 16 -6.64 -17.82 14.08
C HIS A 16 -7.07 -19.27 13.74
N SER A 17 -6.73 -19.79 12.56
CA SER A 17 -7.09 -21.18 12.20
C SER A 17 -6.32 -22.24 13.02
N LYS A 18 -5.21 -21.86 13.62
CA LYS A 18 -4.44 -22.73 14.53
C LYS A 18 -5.14 -23.05 15.84
N ILE A 19 -6.13 -22.26 16.23
CA ILE A 19 -6.78 -22.40 17.56
C ILE A 19 -8.07 -23.23 17.49
N LYS A 20 -8.75 -23.30 16.35
CA LYS A 20 -10.10 -23.89 16.29
C LYS A 20 -10.19 -25.37 15.94
N ASN A 21 -9.27 -26.02 15.24
CA ASN A 21 -9.50 -27.39 14.77
C ASN A 21 -8.29 -28.31 14.61
N ASN A 22 -7.18 -28.16 15.27
CA ASN A 22 -6.00 -29.07 15.18
C ASN A 22 -5.62 -29.55 13.75
N VAL A 23 -6.11 -28.92 12.70
CA VAL A 23 -5.80 -29.20 11.31
C VAL A 23 -4.83 -28.11 10.84
N ILE A 24 -3.56 -28.52 10.67
CA ILE A 24 -2.55 -27.68 10.04
C ILE A 24 -2.94 -27.54 8.57
N LEU A 25 -3.63 -26.48 8.22
CA LEU A 25 -3.79 -26.07 6.83
C LEU A 25 -2.46 -25.45 6.39
N ASN A 26 -1.68 -26.21 5.62
CA ASN A 26 -0.36 -25.84 5.12
C ASN A 26 -0.36 -24.69 4.07
N ASN A 27 -1.44 -23.96 3.91
CA ASN A 27 -1.58 -22.89 2.92
C ASN A 27 -1.82 -21.53 3.57
N THR A 28 -0.79 -21.04 4.27
CA THR A 28 -0.78 -19.69 4.84
C THR A 28 -0.34 -18.69 3.77
N PHE A 29 -1.24 -17.88 3.28
CA PHE A 29 -0.91 -16.84 2.30
C PHE A 29 -1.18 -15.46 2.90
N ASP A 30 -0.19 -14.57 2.75
CA ASP A 30 -0.43 -13.15 2.94
C ASP A 30 -1.43 -12.69 1.87
N ARG A 31 -2.51 -12.04 2.28
CA ARG A 31 -3.50 -11.45 1.39
C ARG A 31 -3.37 -9.95 1.37
N ILE A 32 -3.42 -9.37 0.18
CA ILE A 32 -3.51 -7.92 0.02
C ILE A 32 -4.97 -7.53 0.26
N PHE A 33 -5.24 -6.84 1.36
CA PHE A 33 -6.61 -6.44 1.69
C PHE A 33 -6.92 -4.97 1.40
N LEU A 34 -5.88 -4.15 1.27
CA LEU A 34 -5.98 -2.75 0.92
C LEU A 34 -4.87 -2.40 -0.07
N ILE A 35 -5.23 -1.67 -1.12
CA ILE A 35 -4.31 -1.06 -2.08
C ILE A 35 -4.60 0.43 -2.08
N GLY A 36 -3.65 1.23 -1.63
CA GLY A 36 -3.68 2.68 -1.79
C GLY A 36 -3.00 3.10 -3.08
N ILE A 37 -3.62 4.01 -3.82
CA ILE A 37 -3.04 4.65 -5.00
C ILE A 37 -3.20 6.15 -4.87
N GLY A 38 -2.07 6.85 -4.72
CA GLY A 38 -2.02 8.30 -4.68
C GLY A 38 -1.30 8.88 -5.89
N TYR A 39 -1.65 10.11 -6.26
CA TYR A 39 -0.93 10.88 -7.27
C TYR A 39 -1.14 12.38 -7.06
N LYS A 40 -0.23 13.19 -7.59
CA LYS A 40 -0.27 14.65 -7.50
C LYS A 40 -0.24 15.26 -8.90
N ILE A 41 -1.28 16.02 -9.26
CA ILE A 41 -1.37 16.73 -10.54
C ILE A 41 -1.75 18.18 -10.25
N ASN A 42 -1.02 19.11 -10.85
CA ASN A 42 -1.21 20.56 -10.63
C ASN A 42 -1.22 20.94 -9.14
N ASN A 43 -0.31 20.36 -8.35
CA ASN A 43 -0.22 20.50 -6.90
C ASN A 43 -1.42 19.98 -6.09
N THR A 44 -2.36 19.30 -6.72
CA THR A 44 -3.51 18.69 -6.03
C THR A 44 -3.21 17.19 -5.79
N TRP A 45 -3.22 16.80 -4.52
CA TRP A 45 -3.14 15.40 -4.12
C TRP A 45 -4.48 14.70 -4.31
N THR A 46 -4.45 13.50 -4.84
CA THR A 46 -5.61 12.62 -4.99
C THR A 46 -5.23 11.22 -4.54
N PHE A 47 -6.08 10.63 -3.72
CA PHE A 47 -5.90 9.27 -3.20
C PHE A 47 -7.13 8.41 -3.46
N LYS A 48 -6.91 7.14 -3.76
CA LYS A 48 -7.97 6.14 -3.98
C LYS A 48 -7.63 4.82 -3.31
N PRO A 49 -8.35 4.41 -2.25
CA PRO A 49 -8.23 3.08 -1.66
C PRO A 49 -9.07 2.05 -2.42
N PHE A 50 -8.56 0.81 -2.46
CA PHE A 50 -9.26 -0.39 -2.91
C PHE A 50 -9.22 -1.41 -1.78
N ILE A 51 -10.38 -1.69 -1.18
CA ILE A 51 -10.51 -2.45 0.05
C ILE A 51 -11.26 -3.75 -0.23
N MET A 52 -10.77 -4.88 0.29
CA MET A 52 -11.50 -6.14 0.26
C MET A 52 -12.78 -6.00 1.10
N LYS A 53 -13.91 -6.45 0.55
CA LYS A 53 -15.19 -6.45 1.28
C LYS A 53 -15.34 -7.62 2.25
N ASP A 54 -14.63 -8.72 2.01
CA ASP A 54 -14.63 -9.94 2.81
C ASP A 54 -13.29 -10.67 2.67
N SER A 55 -13.04 -11.70 3.46
CA SER A 55 -11.79 -12.46 3.48
C SER A 55 -11.65 -13.49 2.36
N THR A 56 -12.45 -13.43 1.30
CA THR A 56 -12.41 -14.39 0.18
C THR A 56 -11.30 -14.09 -0.81
N LEU A 57 -10.86 -15.11 -1.54
CA LEU A 57 -9.90 -14.94 -2.65
C LEU A 57 -10.49 -14.07 -3.76
N ASP A 58 -11.78 -14.21 -4.04
CA ASP A 58 -12.46 -13.41 -5.06
C ASP A 58 -12.46 -11.92 -4.69
N SER A 59 -12.56 -11.59 -3.41
CA SER A 59 -12.47 -10.22 -2.93
C SER A 59 -11.06 -9.62 -3.17
N GLU A 60 -9.99 -10.40 -2.94
CA GLU A 60 -8.61 -10.00 -3.27
C GLU A 60 -8.43 -9.79 -4.78
N ILE A 61 -8.92 -10.73 -5.61
CA ILE A 61 -8.89 -10.61 -7.09
C ILE A 61 -9.64 -9.36 -7.56
N ASN A 62 -10.78 -9.08 -6.95
CA ASN A 62 -11.61 -7.93 -7.30
C ASN A 62 -10.90 -6.59 -7.05
N ILE A 63 -10.23 -6.42 -5.90
CA ILE A 63 -9.51 -5.15 -5.62
C ILE A 63 -8.30 -4.98 -6.53
N ILE A 64 -7.57 -6.05 -6.86
CA ILE A 64 -6.47 -6.00 -7.83
C ILE A 64 -7.00 -5.59 -9.21
N ASN A 65 -8.06 -6.22 -9.70
CA ASN A 65 -8.64 -5.87 -11.00
C ASN A 65 -9.19 -4.42 -11.01
N ALA A 66 -9.84 -3.98 -9.93
CA ALA A 66 -10.34 -2.63 -9.78
C ALA A 66 -9.21 -1.59 -9.78
N SER A 67 -8.10 -1.86 -9.08
CA SER A 67 -6.93 -0.98 -9.04
C SER A 67 -6.25 -0.89 -10.42
N LEU A 68 -6.06 -2.02 -11.10
CA LEU A 68 -5.50 -2.03 -12.47
C LEU A 68 -6.41 -1.32 -13.48
N LYS A 69 -7.73 -1.50 -13.37
CA LYS A 69 -8.68 -0.76 -14.19
C LYS A 69 -8.56 0.75 -13.94
N TYR A 70 -8.52 1.17 -12.68
CA TYR A 70 -8.35 2.57 -12.30
C TYR A 70 -7.06 3.17 -12.89
N ILE A 71 -5.92 2.48 -12.79
CA ILE A 71 -4.65 2.91 -13.39
C ILE A 71 -4.81 3.06 -14.92
N ASN A 72 -5.42 2.09 -15.58
CA ASN A 72 -5.65 2.18 -17.03
C ASN A 72 -6.58 3.34 -17.43
N ASP A 73 -7.59 3.64 -16.61
CA ASP A 73 -8.48 4.79 -16.84
C ASP A 73 -7.75 6.13 -16.63
N LEU A 74 -6.88 6.23 -15.62
CA LEU A 74 -5.99 7.38 -15.43
C LEU A 74 -5.01 7.57 -16.61
N LEU A 75 -4.43 6.48 -17.13
CA LEU A 75 -3.54 6.54 -18.30
C LEU A 75 -4.26 7.12 -19.51
N LYS A 76 -5.52 6.75 -19.74
CA LYS A 76 -6.34 7.33 -20.82
C LYS A 76 -6.66 8.80 -20.55
N MET A 77 -7.10 9.11 -19.32
CA MET A 77 -7.47 10.47 -18.93
C MET A 77 -6.32 11.47 -19.13
N TYR A 78 -5.10 11.08 -18.76
CA TYR A 78 -3.91 11.94 -18.84
C TYR A 78 -3.07 11.71 -20.10
N ASN A 79 -3.57 10.93 -21.07
CA ASN A 79 -2.88 10.60 -22.33
C ASN A 79 -1.46 10.08 -22.08
N LYS A 80 -1.31 9.11 -21.19
CA LYS A 80 -0.04 8.46 -20.85
C LYS A 80 -0.04 6.99 -21.30
N GLU A 81 1.11 6.52 -21.76
CA GLU A 81 1.26 5.13 -22.23
C GLU A 81 1.47 4.13 -21.09
N LYS A 82 2.18 4.54 -20.05
CA LYS A 82 2.57 3.69 -18.92
C LYS A 82 2.47 4.45 -17.59
N ALA A 83 2.28 3.71 -16.51
CA ALA A 83 2.39 4.20 -15.14
C ALA A 83 3.67 3.67 -14.47
N ILE A 84 4.33 4.51 -13.67
CA ILE A 84 5.32 4.08 -12.69
C ILE A 84 4.63 4.04 -11.33
N LEU A 85 4.74 2.90 -10.66
CA LEU A 85 4.22 2.68 -9.31
C LEU A 85 5.39 2.82 -8.32
N TYR A 86 5.53 4.01 -7.75
CA TYR A 86 6.52 4.26 -6.72
C TYR A 86 6.08 3.64 -5.40
N HIS A 87 6.98 2.90 -4.78
CA HIS A 87 6.76 2.26 -3.48
C HIS A 87 8.04 2.31 -2.63
N TRP A 88 7.95 1.89 -1.36
CA TRP A 88 9.08 1.88 -0.44
C TRP A 88 9.49 0.46 -0.07
N SER A 89 10.71 0.08 -0.42
CA SER A 89 11.23 -1.28 -0.30
C SER A 89 10.57 -2.28 -1.28
N CYS A 90 10.82 -3.58 -1.11
CA CYS A 90 10.36 -4.58 -2.07
C CYS A 90 9.01 -5.22 -1.72
N ALA A 91 8.33 -4.77 -0.65
CA ALA A 91 7.16 -5.47 -0.11
C ALA A 91 6.00 -5.51 -1.11
N GLU A 92 5.59 -4.36 -1.68
CA GLU A 92 4.46 -4.25 -2.60
C GLU A 92 4.67 -5.10 -3.85
N GLN A 93 5.87 -4.98 -4.45
CA GLN A 93 6.22 -5.75 -5.64
C GLN A 93 6.22 -7.26 -5.36
N ILE A 94 6.78 -7.69 -4.24
CA ILE A 94 6.81 -9.11 -3.83
C ILE A 94 5.40 -9.63 -3.59
N GLN A 95 4.55 -8.89 -2.86
CA GLN A 95 3.18 -9.30 -2.58
C GLN A 95 2.35 -9.39 -3.86
N TYR A 96 2.50 -8.44 -4.78
CA TYR A 96 1.84 -8.48 -6.07
C TYR A 96 2.25 -9.73 -6.89
N TYR A 97 3.53 -10.06 -6.96
CA TYR A 97 3.98 -11.26 -7.67
C TYR A 97 3.56 -12.55 -6.97
N LYS A 98 3.59 -12.61 -5.64
CA LYS A 98 3.03 -13.75 -4.89
C LYS A 98 1.54 -13.93 -5.22
N PHE A 99 0.77 -12.84 -5.24
CA PHE A 99 -0.64 -12.88 -5.64
C PHE A 99 -0.81 -13.42 -7.07
N LYS A 100 -0.06 -12.92 -8.05
CA LYS A 100 -0.13 -13.42 -9.44
C LYS A 100 0.21 -14.90 -9.54
N ASN A 101 1.25 -15.37 -8.83
CA ASN A 101 1.66 -16.76 -8.84
C ASN A 101 0.59 -17.71 -8.24
N ARG A 102 -0.19 -17.23 -7.27
CA ARG A 102 -1.33 -18.00 -6.73
C ARG A 102 -2.53 -18.05 -7.70
N ASN A 103 -2.60 -17.13 -8.65
CA ASN A 103 -3.76 -16.90 -9.53
C ASN A 103 -3.37 -17.00 -11.01
N LEU A 104 -2.54 -17.97 -11.39
CA LEU A 104 -2.00 -18.13 -12.75
C LEU A 104 -3.08 -18.31 -13.83
N GLN A 105 -4.26 -18.84 -13.47
CA GLN A 105 -5.40 -18.97 -14.39
C GLN A 105 -6.05 -17.62 -14.76
N ASN A 106 -5.79 -16.57 -13.96
CA ASN A 106 -6.35 -15.25 -14.18
C ASN A 106 -5.41 -14.40 -15.04
N ARG A 107 -5.98 -13.63 -15.96
CA ARG A 107 -5.23 -12.64 -16.75
C ARG A 107 -5.43 -11.26 -16.17
N PHE A 108 -4.34 -10.65 -15.71
CA PHE A 108 -4.34 -9.29 -15.18
C PHE A 108 -3.86 -8.30 -16.24
N ASN A 109 -4.55 -7.17 -16.39
CA ASN A 109 -4.19 -6.13 -17.36
C ASN A 109 -3.12 -5.19 -16.78
N ASP A 110 -1.95 -5.72 -16.55
CA ASP A 110 -0.82 -5.05 -15.88
C ASP A 110 0.39 -4.74 -16.81
N SER A 111 0.22 -4.88 -18.12
CA SER A 111 1.32 -4.66 -19.08
C SER A 111 1.83 -3.22 -19.15
N LYS A 112 1.06 -2.27 -18.60
CA LYS A 112 1.36 -0.84 -18.61
C LYS A 112 1.87 -0.29 -17.28
N ILE A 113 2.08 -1.15 -16.27
CA ILE A 113 2.62 -0.74 -14.97
C ILE A 113 4.07 -1.16 -14.80
N GLU A 114 4.85 -0.32 -14.14
CA GLU A 114 6.24 -0.57 -13.77
C GLU A 114 6.42 -0.22 -12.29
N PHE A 115 6.87 -1.18 -11.49
CA PHE A 115 7.19 -0.93 -10.08
C PHE A 115 8.55 -0.25 -9.96
N TYR A 116 8.66 0.75 -9.08
CA TYR A 116 9.90 1.47 -8.81
C TYR A 116 10.10 1.68 -7.31
N ASP A 117 11.11 1.02 -6.76
CA ASP A 117 11.43 1.07 -5.34
C ASP A 117 12.29 2.31 -5.01
N LEU A 118 11.68 3.32 -4.38
CA LEU A 118 12.37 4.54 -3.97
C LEU A 118 13.43 4.29 -2.90
N ASN A 119 13.24 3.30 -2.03
CA ASN A 119 14.21 2.96 -0.98
C ASN A 119 15.56 2.56 -1.57
N LYS A 120 15.56 1.86 -2.73
CA LYS A 120 16.80 1.47 -3.42
C LYS A 120 17.67 2.66 -3.79
N VAL A 121 17.07 3.80 -4.14
CA VAL A 121 17.82 5.01 -4.46
C VAL A 121 18.55 5.52 -3.23
N PHE A 122 17.89 5.55 -2.07
CA PHE A 122 18.53 5.96 -0.81
C PHE A 122 19.71 5.07 -0.42
N ILE A 123 19.60 3.76 -0.69
CA ILE A 123 20.65 2.80 -0.36
C ILE A 123 21.81 2.85 -1.36
N SER A 124 21.51 2.94 -2.67
CA SER A 124 22.53 2.93 -3.73
C SER A 124 23.34 4.23 -3.81
N GLU A 125 22.67 5.36 -3.58
CA GLU A 125 23.29 6.70 -3.64
C GLU A 125 23.74 7.22 -2.27
N PRO A 126 23.89 6.39 -1.25
CA PRO A 126 23.95 6.60 0.20
C PRO A 126 23.43 7.98 0.65
N ILE A 127 22.15 8.25 0.35
CA ILE A 127 21.51 9.51 0.74
C ILE A 127 21.35 9.53 2.27
N ILE A 128 21.98 10.51 2.91
CA ILE A 128 21.93 10.67 4.36
C ILE A 128 21.02 11.86 4.69
N ILE A 129 19.97 11.57 5.47
CA ILE A 129 19.09 12.60 6.03
C ILE A 129 19.45 12.78 7.51
N LYS A 130 19.68 14.02 7.92
CA LYS A 130 19.95 14.35 9.33
C LYS A 130 18.80 13.83 10.20
N ASP A 131 19.12 13.21 11.33
CA ASP A 131 18.19 12.57 12.28
C ASP A 131 17.54 11.26 11.78
N ALA A 132 17.83 10.78 10.59
CA ALA A 132 17.38 9.48 10.11
C ALA A 132 18.44 8.41 10.40
N LEU A 133 18.15 7.47 11.30
CA LEU A 133 19.09 6.42 11.73
C LEU A 133 19.00 5.14 10.86
N ASN A 134 18.04 5.07 9.97
CA ASN A 134 17.84 3.96 9.02
C ASN A 134 16.99 4.43 7.84
N TYR A 135 16.85 3.57 6.82
CA TYR A 135 16.11 3.86 5.59
C TYR A 135 14.65 3.36 5.62
N LYS A 136 14.01 3.22 6.78
CA LYS A 136 12.58 2.94 6.85
C LYS A 136 11.78 4.18 6.46
N LEU A 137 10.67 4.02 5.74
CA LEU A 137 9.81 5.12 5.29
C LEU A 137 9.49 6.11 6.43
N LYS A 138 9.05 5.60 7.58
CA LYS A 138 8.74 6.41 8.77
C LYS A 138 9.94 7.17 9.32
N THR A 139 11.13 6.58 9.27
CA THR A 139 12.34 7.25 9.78
C THR A 139 12.73 8.40 8.86
N ILE A 140 12.73 8.16 7.55
CA ILE A 140 13.04 9.18 6.55
C ILE A 140 11.96 10.27 6.54
N GLY A 141 10.68 9.91 6.48
CA GLY A 141 9.57 10.86 6.46
C GLY A 141 9.55 11.77 7.69
N LYS A 142 9.70 11.20 8.90
CA LYS A 142 9.76 12.00 10.16
C LYS A 142 10.96 12.95 10.17
N ALA A 143 12.12 12.52 9.68
CA ALA A 143 13.31 13.38 9.61
C ALA A 143 13.08 14.54 8.61
N LEU A 144 12.57 14.26 7.42
CA LEU A 144 12.24 15.28 6.42
C LEU A 144 11.19 16.28 6.94
N TYR A 145 10.14 15.79 7.60
CA TYR A 145 9.12 16.65 8.23
C TYR A 145 9.71 17.54 9.32
N LYS A 146 10.55 16.98 10.22
CA LYS A 146 11.25 17.74 11.27
C LYS A 146 12.09 18.87 10.69
N HIS A 147 12.70 18.65 9.52
CA HIS A 147 13.52 19.64 8.81
C HIS A 147 12.71 20.52 7.84
N LYS A 148 11.38 20.43 7.85
CA LYS A 148 10.46 21.22 7.00
C LYS A 148 10.72 21.06 5.49
N LEU A 149 11.16 19.88 5.10
CA LEU A 149 11.36 19.52 3.68
C LEU A 149 10.10 18.89 3.07
N ILE A 150 9.21 18.39 3.91
CA ILE A 150 7.87 17.91 3.54
C ILE A 150 6.85 18.44 4.56
N ASP A 151 5.58 18.54 4.14
CA ASP A 151 4.50 19.08 4.97
C ASP A 151 3.55 18.00 5.53
N VAL A 152 3.76 16.74 5.18
CA VAL A 152 2.92 15.60 5.57
C VAL A 152 3.62 14.75 6.62
N CYS A 153 2.88 14.37 7.66
CA CYS A 153 3.34 13.46 8.71
C CYS A 153 2.20 12.59 9.22
N TRP A 154 2.52 11.43 9.81
CA TRP A 154 1.54 10.56 10.46
C TRP A 154 0.91 11.24 11.67
N ASP A 155 -0.42 11.08 11.81
CA ASP A 155 -1.14 11.49 13.00
C ASP A 155 -0.74 10.59 14.18
N GLN A 156 -0.56 11.21 15.35
CA GLN A 156 -0.20 10.48 16.58
C GLN A 156 -1.41 9.81 17.24
N ASP A 157 -2.62 10.29 16.95
CA ASP A 157 -3.87 9.81 17.55
C ASP A 157 -4.53 8.68 16.75
N ASN A 158 -4.00 8.29 15.57
CA ASN A 158 -4.51 7.19 14.77
C ASN A 158 -4.21 5.84 15.45
N GLN A 159 -5.22 4.97 15.60
CA GLN A 159 -5.08 3.63 16.17
C GLN A 159 -4.13 2.74 15.34
N CYS A 160 -4.09 2.97 14.02
CA CYS A 160 -3.15 2.32 13.12
C CYS A 160 -1.86 3.11 13.06
N SER A 161 -0.87 2.71 13.84
CA SER A 161 0.40 3.44 13.93
C SER A 161 1.53 2.83 13.10
N ASN A 162 1.35 1.61 12.60
CA ASN A 162 2.33 0.89 11.76
C ASN A 162 1.66 -0.29 11.03
N GLY A 163 2.36 -0.90 10.07
CA GLY A 163 1.83 -2.01 9.27
C GLY A 163 1.46 -3.26 10.09
N LEU A 164 2.08 -3.49 11.26
CA LEU A 164 1.68 -4.60 12.14
C LEU A 164 0.32 -4.31 12.79
N ASP A 165 0.07 -3.07 13.21
CA ASP A 165 -1.24 -2.67 13.73
C ASP A 165 -2.31 -2.83 12.63
N ALA A 166 -2.03 -2.37 11.40
CA ALA A 166 -2.93 -2.54 10.25
C ALA A 166 -3.29 -4.01 10.03
N MET A 167 -2.29 -4.90 10.07
CA MET A 167 -2.48 -6.34 9.91
C MET A 167 -3.38 -6.94 11.02
N ILE A 168 -3.11 -6.63 12.29
CA ILE A 168 -3.86 -7.15 13.44
C ILE A 168 -5.31 -6.63 13.43
N LEU A 169 -5.48 -5.33 13.17
CA LEU A 169 -6.79 -4.69 13.11
C LEU A 169 -7.63 -5.25 11.97
N ALA A 170 -7.04 -5.42 10.78
CA ALA A 170 -7.71 -6.01 9.63
C ALA A 170 -8.09 -7.47 9.87
N GLU A 171 -7.20 -8.29 10.45
CA GLU A 171 -7.50 -9.69 10.79
C GLU A 171 -8.72 -9.78 11.73
N ASN A 172 -8.77 -8.94 12.73
CA ASN A 172 -9.91 -8.86 13.64
C ASN A 172 -11.22 -8.47 12.91
N LEU A 173 -11.16 -7.50 11.99
CA LEU A 173 -12.30 -7.09 11.18
C LEU A 173 -12.83 -8.23 10.30
N TYR A 174 -11.94 -8.88 9.55
CA TYR A 174 -12.32 -9.94 8.61
C TYR A 174 -12.74 -11.25 9.30
N THR A 175 -12.41 -11.41 10.59
CA THR A 175 -12.77 -12.61 11.35
C THR A 175 -14.08 -12.43 12.13
N ASN A 176 -14.36 -11.21 12.63
CA ASN A 176 -15.41 -10.98 13.64
C ASN A 176 -16.59 -10.14 13.14
N ILE A 177 -16.49 -9.47 11.99
CA ILE A 177 -17.53 -8.57 11.48
C ILE A 177 -18.16 -9.15 10.21
N LEU A 178 -19.49 -9.02 10.11
CA LEU A 178 -20.22 -9.34 8.88
C LEU A 178 -19.76 -8.42 7.75
N SER A 179 -19.56 -8.97 6.55
CA SER A 179 -18.94 -8.35 5.38
C SER A 179 -19.42 -6.94 5.02
N ASP A 180 -20.71 -6.64 5.26
CA ASP A 180 -21.30 -5.36 4.85
C ASP A 180 -20.84 -4.15 5.68
N ASN A 181 -20.20 -4.39 6.84
CA ASN A 181 -19.76 -3.33 7.74
C ASN A 181 -18.24 -3.07 7.74
N ILE A 182 -17.43 -3.92 7.08
CA ILE A 182 -15.96 -3.83 7.13
C ILE A 182 -15.47 -2.53 6.55
N ILE A 183 -15.90 -2.19 5.33
CA ILE A 183 -15.43 -1.00 4.59
C ILE A 183 -15.76 0.31 5.32
N ASN A 184 -16.89 0.35 6.02
CA ASN A 184 -17.40 1.54 6.69
C ASN A 184 -17.03 1.61 8.18
N SER A 185 -16.32 0.61 8.71
CA SER A 185 -15.89 0.60 10.11
C SER A 185 -14.88 1.70 10.40
N ASP A 186 -14.87 2.23 11.60
CA ASP A 186 -13.92 3.27 12.00
C ASP A 186 -12.49 2.73 11.99
N ILE A 187 -12.29 1.47 12.36
CA ILE A 187 -11.00 0.78 12.25
C ILE A 187 -10.49 0.77 10.81
N MET A 188 -11.35 0.46 9.82
CA MET A 188 -10.93 0.47 8.41
C MET A 188 -10.63 1.89 7.93
N LYS A 189 -11.34 2.90 8.40
CA LYS A 189 -11.04 4.31 8.10
C LYS A 189 -9.65 4.70 8.63
N ASP A 190 -9.31 4.28 9.85
CA ASP A 190 -7.98 4.54 10.44
C ASP A 190 -6.86 3.87 9.62
N ILE A 191 -7.07 2.61 9.18
CA ILE A 191 -6.12 1.91 8.31
C ILE A 191 -5.99 2.61 6.95
N VAL A 192 -7.09 3.04 6.35
CA VAL A 192 -7.09 3.77 5.07
C VAL A 192 -6.37 5.11 5.20
N GLN A 193 -6.60 5.85 6.28
CA GLN A 193 -5.90 7.11 6.55
C GLN A 193 -4.40 6.88 6.71
N TYR A 194 -4.00 5.84 7.44
CA TYR A 194 -2.60 5.44 7.58
C TYR A 194 -1.96 5.17 6.21
N ASN A 195 -2.58 4.34 5.39
CA ASN A 195 -2.12 3.97 4.04
C ASN A 195 -2.08 5.18 3.09
N GLU A 196 -3.05 6.12 3.17
CA GLU A 196 -3.03 7.37 2.42
C GLU A 196 -1.80 8.21 2.77
N ILE A 197 -1.49 8.33 4.06
CA ILE A 197 -0.33 9.10 4.53
C ILE A 197 0.96 8.47 4.02
N ASP A 198 1.10 7.14 4.03
CA ASP A 198 2.26 6.44 3.49
C ASP A 198 2.44 6.75 1.99
N CYS A 199 1.38 6.68 1.19
CA CYS A 199 1.39 7.08 -0.23
C CYS A 199 1.76 8.57 -0.42
N HIS A 200 1.23 9.46 0.43
CA HIS A 200 1.49 10.90 0.31
C HIS A 200 2.94 11.25 0.66
N ILE A 201 3.47 10.63 1.71
CA ILE A 201 4.88 10.80 2.09
C ILE A 201 5.82 10.28 0.99
N LEU A 202 5.51 9.17 0.33
CA LEU A 202 6.25 8.70 -0.84
C LEU A 202 6.30 9.77 -1.94
N CYS A 203 5.18 10.43 -2.23
CA CYS A 203 5.11 11.52 -3.18
C CYS A 203 5.98 12.71 -2.77
N GLU A 204 5.91 13.12 -1.52
CA GLU A 204 6.71 14.24 -1.02
C GLU A 204 8.21 13.91 -1.01
N ILE A 205 8.61 12.71 -0.59
CA ILE A 205 10.01 12.23 -0.69
C ILE A 205 10.50 12.28 -2.13
N HIS A 206 9.70 11.76 -3.07
CA HIS A 206 10.04 11.78 -4.49
C HIS A 206 10.22 13.21 -5.04
N ASN A 207 9.37 14.15 -4.60
CA ASN A 207 9.51 15.56 -4.97
C ASN A 207 10.79 16.16 -4.41
N VAL A 208 11.13 15.89 -3.14
CA VAL A 208 12.39 16.33 -2.52
C VAL A 208 13.58 15.79 -3.31
N MET A 209 13.56 14.50 -3.67
CA MET A 209 14.65 13.89 -4.46
C MET A 209 14.85 14.52 -5.84
N LYS A 210 13.80 15.08 -6.46
CA LYS A 210 13.89 15.79 -7.74
C LYS A 210 14.55 17.18 -7.65
N MET A 211 14.72 17.71 -6.43
CA MET A 211 15.34 19.02 -6.21
C MET A 211 16.87 18.95 -6.16
N PHE A 212 17.42 17.75 -6.03
CA PHE A 212 18.86 17.47 -5.96
C PHE A 212 19.34 16.68 -7.19
#